data_9f5ec6254b0b2e3f4f9cb0611f9645bd
#
_entry.id   9f5ec6254b0b2e3f4f9cb0611f9645bd
#
_cell.length_a   1.000
_cell.length_b   1.000
_cell.length_c   1.000
_cell.angle_alpha   90.00
_cell.angle_beta   90.00
_cell.angle_gamma   90.00
#
_symmetry.space_group_name_H-M   'P 1'
#
loop_
_entity.id
_entity.type
_entity.pdbx_description
1 polymer ?
#
loop_
_entity_poly.entity_id
_entity_poly.type
_entity_poly.pdbx_seq_one_letter_code
_entity_poly.pdbx_strand_id
1 'polypeptide(L)'
;MAKKTQSATGQQAQTEQPDQAEQKLPAGQQGGERTRSGRTFRPRVDIRETERGLVLLADVPGARPDGLTITLDRRALNVHAQVEDHAPEGYSPVYQEYQVGDFECEFTLSGDFDSDKIEASLTKGVLRLTVPRAEQAEARTIKREADHR
;
A
#
# COMPACT_ATOMS: atom_id res chain seq x y z
N MET A 1 -20.11 17.62 -79.70
CA MET A 1 -20.89 18.47 -78.82
C MET A 1 -20.80 17.98 -77.41
N ALA A 2 -20.36 18.82 -76.62
CA ALA A 2 -20.17 18.93 -75.22
C ALA A 2 -21.07 18.15 -74.31
N LYS A 3 -20.56 17.76 -73.25
CA LYS A 3 -20.94 18.08 -71.83
C LYS A 3 -20.75 16.83 -70.97
N LYS A 4 -19.82 16.93 -70.08
CA LYS A 4 -19.85 17.59 -68.79
C LYS A 4 -20.73 16.79 -67.83
N THR A 5 -20.24 16.21 -66.78
CA THR A 5 -20.25 16.92 -65.53
C THR A 5 -20.18 15.94 -64.38
N GLN A 6 -19.26 16.11 -63.55
CA GLN A 6 -19.36 16.45 -62.13
C GLN A 6 -19.58 15.30 -61.19
N SER A 7 -18.57 15.13 -60.41
CA SER A 7 -18.49 15.53 -59.01
C SER A 7 -19.35 14.71 -58.11
N ALA A 8 -18.77 13.75 -57.50
CA ALA A 8 -19.25 13.27 -56.23
C ALA A 8 -18.20 13.63 -55.18
N THR A 9 -18.57 14.53 -54.38
CA THR A 9 -17.90 15.01 -53.19
C THR A 9 -17.81 13.87 -52.17
N GLY A 10 -16.59 13.46 -51.90
CA GLY A 10 -16.34 12.59 -50.75
C GLY A 10 -16.40 13.42 -49.48
N GLN A 11 -17.39 13.15 -48.65
CA GLN A 11 -17.36 13.58 -47.28
C GLN A 11 -16.60 12.56 -46.47
N GLN A 12 -15.42 12.95 -46.06
CA GLN A 12 -14.66 12.27 -45.00
C GLN A 12 -15.33 12.57 -43.67
N ALA A 13 -15.94 11.56 -43.10
CA ALA A 13 -16.32 11.60 -41.72
C ALA A 13 -15.03 11.49 -40.87
N GLN A 14 -14.62 12.58 -40.31
CA GLN A 14 -13.62 12.60 -39.27
C GLN A 14 -14.25 12.04 -37.99
N THR A 15 -13.84 10.86 -37.65
CA THR A 15 -14.12 10.33 -36.33
C THR A 15 -13.16 10.99 -35.36
N GLU A 16 -13.63 11.97 -34.66
CA GLU A 16 -12.93 12.53 -33.50
C GLU A 16 -12.90 11.48 -32.43
N GLN A 17 -11.71 11.04 -32.11
CA GLN A 17 -11.43 10.32 -30.89
C GLN A 17 -11.46 11.32 -29.72
N PRO A 18 -12.22 11.04 -28.65
CA PRO A 18 -12.08 11.86 -27.44
C PRO A 18 -10.72 11.56 -26.82
N ASP A 19 -9.95 12.60 -26.74
CA ASP A 19 -8.74 12.74 -25.98
C ASP A 19 -9.01 12.34 -24.52
N GLN A 20 -8.56 11.15 -24.12
CA GLN A 20 -8.54 10.78 -22.72
C GLN A 20 -7.36 11.50 -22.10
N ALA A 21 -7.66 12.62 -21.51
CA ALA A 21 -6.74 13.27 -20.61
C ALA A 21 -6.39 12.32 -19.46
N GLU A 22 -5.24 11.70 -19.58
CA GLU A 22 -4.59 11.04 -18.45
C GLU A 22 -4.36 12.10 -17.36
N GLN A 23 -5.21 12.07 -16.36
CA GLN A 23 -4.96 12.80 -15.13
C GLN A 23 -3.78 12.15 -14.42
N LYS A 24 -2.62 12.70 -14.71
CA LYS A 24 -1.40 12.42 -13.98
C LYS A 24 -1.54 12.94 -12.58
N LEU A 25 -1.86 12.07 -11.65
CA LEU A 25 -1.80 12.39 -10.23
C LEU A 25 -0.34 12.70 -9.86
N PRO A 26 -0.06 13.82 -9.19
CA PRO A 26 1.30 14.10 -8.75
C PRO A 26 1.71 13.06 -7.72
N ALA A 27 2.68 12.25 -8.08
CA ALA A 27 3.37 11.39 -7.15
C ALA A 27 4.06 12.26 -6.10
N GLY A 28 3.53 12.24 -4.89
CA GLY A 28 4.22 12.79 -3.74
C GLY A 28 5.55 12.05 -3.58
N GLN A 29 6.62 12.76 -3.86
CA GLN A 29 7.97 12.31 -3.60
C GLN A 29 8.13 12.14 -2.11
N GLN A 30 8.43 10.91 -1.66
CA GLN A 30 9.47 10.70 -0.66
C GLN A 30 9.66 9.21 -0.43
N GLY A 31 10.88 8.77 -0.65
CA GLY A 31 11.43 7.56 -0.07
C GLY A 31 11.60 6.39 -1.01
N GLY A 32 12.82 6.18 -1.46
CA GLY A 32 13.32 4.92 -1.97
C GLY A 32 12.84 4.56 -3.37
N GLU A 33 13.74 4.62 -4.31
CA GLU A 33 13.53 4.12 -5.66
C GLU A 33 12.94 2.71 -5.64
N ARG A 34 11.66 2.61 -6.01
CA ARG A 34 11.04 1.32 -6.30
C ARG A 34 11.59 0.83 -7.65
N THR A 35 12.73 0.20 -7.62
CA THR A 35 13.41 -0.31 -8.81
C THR A 35 12.82 -1.61 -9.34
N ARG A 36 11.64 -2.03 -8.85
CA ARG A 36 10.93 -3.19 -9.37
C ARG A 36 9.53 -2.78 -9.79
N SER A 37 9.31 -2.71 -11.09
CA SER A 37 7.97 -2.70 -11.69
C SER A 37 7.33 -4.08 -11.50
N GLY A 38 7.00 -4.40 -10.26
CA GLY A 38 6.30 -5.60 -9.86
C GLY A 38 4.85 -5.28 -9.55
N ARG A 39 3.97 -6.26 -9.74
CA ARG A 39 2.58 -6.15 -9.30
C ARG A 39 2.53 -6.12 -7.78
N THR A 40 1.61 -5.34 -7.25
CA THR A 40 1.35 -5.24 -5.83
C THR A 40 -0.05 -5.75 -5.55
N PHE A 41 -0.17 -6.62 -4.57
CA PHE A 41 -1.44 -7.20 -4.13
C PHE A 41 -1.78 -6.74 -2.72
N ARG A 42 -3.06 -6.61 -2.46
CA ARG A 42 -3.55 -6.37 -1.11
C ARG A 42 -3.69 -7.71 -0.39
N PRO A 43 -3.03 -7.91 0.76
CA PRO A 43 -3.16 -9.12 1.53
C PRO A 43 -4.53 -9.21 2.22
N ARG A 44 -4.92 -10.40 2.62
CA ARG A 44 -6.01 -10.58 3.59
C ARG A 44 -5.48 -10.22 4.96
N VAL A 45 -6.24 -9.42 5.69
CA VAL A 45 -5.82 -8.89 6.98
C VAL A 45 -6.95 -9.03 8.00
N ASP A 46 -6.58 -9.47 9.19
CA ASP A 46 -7.41 -9.45 10.39
C ASP A 46 -6.76 -8.53 11.43
N ILE A 47 -7.51 -7.54 11.92
CA ILE A 47 -7.03 -6.60 12.93
C ILE A 47 -7.89 -6.74 14.16
N ARG A 48 -7.25 -6.99 15.30
CA ARG A 48 -7.89 -7.09 16.60
C ARG A 48 -7.34 -6.06 17.54
N GLU A 49 -8.22 -5.32 18.16
CA GLU A 49 -7.88 -4.33 19.17
C GLU A 49 -8.00 -4.93 20.57
N THR A 50 -7.02 -4.62 21.40
CA THR A 50 -6.99 -4.99 22.81
C THR A 50 -6.74 -3.73 23.65
N GLU A 51 -6.88 -3.84 24.97
CA GLU A 51 -6.56 -2.73 25.86
C GLU A 51 -5.09 -2.27 25.76
N ARG A 52 -4.19 -3.19 25.42
CA ARG A 52 -2.76 -2.93 25.31
C ARG A 52 -2.32 -2.40 23.95
N GLY A 53 -3.15 -2.54 22.94
CA GLY A 53 -2.81 -2.15 21.58
C GLY A 53 -3.61 -2.94 20.56
N LEU A 54 -3.08 -3.08 19.37
CA LEU A 54 -3.68 -3.89 18.34
C LEU A 54 -2.75 -5.01 17.87
N VAL A 55 -3.35 -6.07 17.38
CA VAL A 55 -2.67 -7.17 16.71
C VAL A 55 -3.22 -7.27 15.29
N LEU A 56 -2.32 -7.20 14.32
CA LEU A 56 -2.64 -7.38 12.91
C LEU A 56 -2.06 -8.70 12.44
N LEU A 57 -2.88 -9.50 11.74
CA LEU A 57 -2.46 -10.70 11.05
C LEU A 57 -2.68 -10.49 9.55
N ALA A 58 -1.66 -10.70 8.74
CA ALA A 58 -1.74 -10.58 7.29
C ALA A 58 -1.20 -11.82 6.60
N ASP A 59 -1.94 -12.30 5.61
CA ASP A 59 -1.51 -13.40 4.76
C ASP A 59 -0.61 -12.86 3.64
N VAL A 60 0.68 -13.14 3.74
CA VAL A 60 1.70 -12.69 2.79
C VAL A 60 2.56 -13.86 2.31
N PRO A 61 1.96 -14.85 1.64
CA PRO A 61 2.67 -16.06 1.23
C PRO A 61 3.84 -15.72 0.30
N GLY A 62 4.99 -16.32 0.58
CA GLY A 62 6.21 -16.08 -0.19
C GLY A 62 7.00 -14.84 0.22
N ALA A 63 6.51 -14.05 1.17
CA ALA A 63 7.26 -12.92 1.69
C ALA A 63 8.45 -13.39 2.54
N ARG A 64 9.52 -12.63 2.49
CA ARG A 64 10.73 -12.86 3.28
C ARG A 64 10.83 -11.86 4.42
N PRO A 65 11.40 -12.25 5.58
CA PRO A 65 11.58 -11.34 6.71
C PRO A 65 12.40 -10.11 6.36
N ASP A 66 13.43 -10.26 5.55
CA ASP A 66 14.29 -9.17 5.09
C ASP A 66 13.63 -8.28 4.02
N GLY A 67 12.53 -8.73 3.43
CA GLY A 67 11.72 -7.96 2.49
C GLY A 67 10.53 -7.23 3.12
N LEU A 68 10.38 -7.27 4.45
CA LEU A 68 9.33 -6.56 5.15
C LEU A 68 9.72 -5.12 5.45
N THR A 69 8.83 -4.20 5.12
CA THR A 69 8.93 -2.80 5.52
C THR A 69 7.63 -2.40 6.21
N ILE A 70 7.74 -1.99 7.45
CA ILE A 70 6.61 -1.57 8.28
C ILE A 70 6.89 -0.16 8.75
N THR A 71 5.98 0.75 8.48
CA THR A 71 6.08 2.14 8.92
C THR A 71 4.78 2.57 9.59
N LEU A 72 4.91 3.26 10.70
CA LEU A 72 3.81 3.94 11.36
C LEU A 72 4.17 5.43 11.41
N ASP A 73 3.50 6.21 10.58
CA ASP A 73 3.60 7.67 10.60
C ASP A 73 2.32 8.24 11.15
N ARG A 74 2.41 8.82 12.33
CA ARG A 74 1.25 9.31 13.09
C ARG A 74 0.24 8.18 13.32
N ARG A 75 -0.76 8.07 12.46
CA ARG A 75 -1.81 7.04 12.53
C ARG A 75 -1.88 6.17 11.28
N ALA A 76 -1.04 6.43 10.27
CA ALA A 76 -0.97 5.65 9.06
C ALA A 76 0.02 4.49 9.23
N LEU A 77 -0.49 3.29 9.33
CA LEU A 77 0.28 2.06 9.36
C LEU A 77 0.41 1.50 7.95
N ASN A 78 1.62 1.50 7.42
CA ASN A 78 1.94 0.93 6.11
C ASN A 78 2.72 -0.36 6.29
N VAL A 79 2.32 -1.38 5.55
CA VAL A 79 2.99 -2.67 5.49
C VAL A 79 3.29 -3.01 4.05
N HIS A 80 4.55 -3.23 3.74
CA HIS A 80 5.00 -3.71 2.45
C HIS A 80 5.83 -4.98 2.64
N ALA A 81 5.49 -6.03 1.91
CA ALA A 81 6.16 -7.32 1.94
C ALA A 81 6.60 -7.70 0.54
N GLN A 82 7.92 -7.78 0.34
CA GLN A 82 8.49 -8.24 -0.92
C GLN A 82 8.38 -9.75 -1.03
N VAL A 83 7.93 -10.19 -2.20
CA VAL A 83 7.86 -11.60 -2.58
C VAL A 83 8.87 -11.86 -3.69
N GLU A 84 9.71 -12.86 -3.51
CA GLU A 84 10.60 -13.32 -4.57
C GLU A 84 9.89 -14.32 -5.47
N ASP A 85 10.06 -14.13 -6.76
CA ASP A 85 9.70 -15.13 -7.74
C ASP A 85 10.78 -16.22 -7.72
N HIS A 86 10.42 -17.38 -7.22
CA HIS A 86 11.33 -18.54 -7.10
C HIS A 86 11.26 -19.45 -8.32
N ALA A 87 11.09 -18.91 -9.51
CA ALA A 87 11.29 -19.72 -10.70
C ALA A 87 12.75 -20.19 -10.75
N PRO A 88 13.03 -21.49 -10.74
CA PRO A 88 14.38 -21.98 -10.86
C PRO A 88 15.03 -21.48 -12.14
N GLU A 89 16.30 -21.15 -12.09
CA GLU A 89 17.05 -20.67 -13.23
C GLU A 89 17.00 -21.69 -14.39
N GLY A 90 16.65 -21.23 -15.59
CA GLY A 90 16.50 -22.09 -16.77
C GLY A 90 15.13 -22.72 -16.97
N TYR A 91 14.17 -22.42 -16.08
CA TYR A 91 12.79 -22.88 -16.23
C TYR A 91 11.89 -21.75 -16.72
N SER A 92 11.00 -22.08 -17.64
CA SER A 92 9.94 -21.18 -18.08
C SER A 92 8.58 -21.75 -17.69
N PRO A 93 7.64 -20.96 -17.19
CA PRO A 93 6.32 -21.46 -16.82
C PRO A 93 5.58 -21.90 -18.08
N VAL A 94 5.08 -23.12 -18.09
CA VAL A 94 4.21 -23.66 -19.14
C VAL A 94 2.75 -23.30 -18.88
N TYR A 95 2.38 -23.19 -17.60
CA TYR A 95 1.04 -22.85 -17.14
C TYR A 95 1.13 -22.16 -15.77
N GLN A 96 0.41 -21.04 -15.64
CA GLN A 96 0.41 -20.26 -14.41
C GLN A 96 -0.97 -19.64 -14.20
N GLU A 97 -1.63 -20.01 -13.11
CA GLU A 97 -2.94 -19.49 -12.74
C GLU A 97 -2.88 -18.24 -11.84
N TYR A 98 -1.74 -18.02 -11.19
CA TYR A 98 -1.57 -16.89 -10.31
C TYR A 98 -0.32 -16.08 -10.71
N GLN A 99 -0.35 -14.84 -10.30
CA GLN A 99 0.75 -13.92 -10.55
C GLN A 99 1.49 -13.66 -9.26
N VAL A 100 2.81 -13.61 -9.37
CA VAL A 100 3.67 -13.27 -8.25
C VAL A 100 3.82 -11.75 -8.16
N GLY A 101 3.75 -11.22 -6.96
CA GLY A 101 3.91 -9.81 -6.70
C GLY A 101 4.07 -9.55 -5.21
N ASP A 102 4.42 -8.32 -4.90
CA ASP A 102 4.57 -7.86 -3.53
C ASP A 102 3.20 -7.66 -2.88
N PHE A 103 3.16 -7.70 -1.55
CA PHE A 103 1.97 -7.34 -0.79
C PHE A 103 2.12 -5.95 -0.19
N GLU A 104 1.07 -5.16 -0.26
CA GLU A 104 1.05 -3.83 0.34
C GLU A 104 -0.33 -3.53 0.92
N CYS A 105 -0.36 -2.98 2.11
CA CYS A 105 -1.57 -2.48 2.72
C CYS A 105 -1.30 -1.28 3.61
N GLU A 106 -2.29 -0.40 3.69
CA GLU A 106 -2.27 0.79 4.52
C GLU A 106 -3.53 0.83 5.38
N PHE A 107 -3.37 1.18 6.64
CA PHE A 107 -4.46 1.34 7.60
C PHE A 107 -4.32 2.64 8.37
N THR A 108 -5.43 3.32 8.54
CA THR A 108 -5.51 4.45 9.47
C THR A 108 -5.98 3.94 10.83
N LEU A 109 -5.14 4.08 11.82
CA LEU A 109 -5.42 3.63 13.18
C LEU A 109 -6.20 4.68 13.97
N SER A 110 -7.15 4.22 14.79
CA SER A 110 -7.91 5.08 15.69
C SER A 110 -7.24 5.13 17.05
N GLY A 111 -6.33 6.06 17.27
CA GLY A 111 -5.65 6.21 18.56
C GLY A 111 -4.16 6.45 18.38
N ASP A 112 -3.50 6.62 19.48
CA ASP A 112 -2.07 6.85 19.53
C ASP A 112 -1.36 5.55 19.89
N PHE A 113 -0.41 5.16 19.06
CA PHE A 113 0.35 3.93 19.18
C PHE A 113 1.84 4.25 19.24
N ASP A 114 2.59 3.39 19.91
CA ASP A 114 4.02 3.53 20.04
C ASP A 114 4.74 2.85 18.87
N SER A 115 5.24 3.67 17.94
CA SER A 115 5.95 3.18 16.77
C SER A 115 7.27 2.49 17.11
N ASP A 116 7.90 2.86 18.24
CA ASP A 116 9.19 2.31 18.64
C ASP A 116 9.09 0.91 19.23
N LYS A 117 7.89 0.53 19.68
CA LYS A 117 7.61 -0.77 20.30
C LYS A 117 6.83 -1.73 19.40
N ILE A 118 6.76 -1.47 18.11
CA ILE A 118 6.12 -2.38 17.16
C ILE A 118 6.96 -3.65 17.05
N GLU A 119 6.31 -4.78 17.22
CA GLU A 119 6.91 -6.10 17.02
C GLU A 119 6.31 -6.78 15.81
N ALA A 120 7.17 -7.34 14.96
CA ALA A 120 6.78 -8.06 13.77
C ALA A 120 7.34 -9.47 13.78
N SER A 121 6.53 -10.43 13.44
CA SER A 121 6.96 -11.81 13.19
C SER A 121 6.35 -12.35 11.91
N LEU A 122 7.14 -13.06 11.13
CA LEU A 122 6.70 -13.72 9.91
C LEU A 122 6.92 -15.21 10.04
N THR A 123 5.83 -15.98 9.99
CA THR A 123 5.90 -17.43 10.11
C THR A 123 4.98 -18.07 9.07
N LYS A 124 5.55 -18.91 8.20
CA LYS A 124 4.80 -19.66 7.18
C LYS A 124 3.86 -18.78 6.34
N GLY A 125 4.34 -17.61 5.92
CA GLY A 125 3.57 -16.69 5.10
C GLY A 125 2.52 -15.87 5.86
N VAL A 126 2.50 -15.93 7.19
CA VAL A 126 1.63 -15.11 8.02
C VAL A 126 2.46 -14.08 8.78
N LEU A 127 2.20 -12.82 8.50
CA LEU A 127 2.76 -11.70 9.22
C LEU A 127 1.90 -11.40 10.43
N ARG A 128 2.51 -11.37 11.61
CA ARG A 128 1.89 -10.90 12.84
C ARG A 128 2.58 -9.61 13.28
N LEU A 129 1.80 -8.56 13.39
CA LEU A 129 2.22 -7.28 13.96
C LEU A 129 1.54 -7.06 15.30
N THR A 130 2.32 -6.68 16.29
CA THR A 130 1.81 -6.19 17.57
C THR A 130 2.17 -4.71 17.67
N VAL A 131 1.16 -3.87 17.78
CA VAL A 131 1.30 -2.41 17.82
C VAL A 131 0.77 -1.93 19.18
N PRO A 132 1.65 -1.69 20.16
CA PRO A 132 1.21 -1.27 21.48
C PRO A 132 0.70 0.17 21.47
N ARG A 133 -0.26 0.46 22.35
CA ARG A 133 -0.71 1.83 22.57
C ARG A 133 0.41 2.67 23.15
N ALA A 134 0.46 3.93 22.72
CA ALA A 134 1.30 4.90 23.38
C ALA A 134 0.83 5.07 24.85
N GLU A 135 1.77 5.08 25.77
CA GLU A 135 1.47 5.41 27.15
C GLU A 135 0.95 6.85 27.18
N GLN A 136 -0.32 7.00 27.55
CA GLN A 136 -0.87 8.33 27.80
C GLN A 136 -0.09 8.88 29.00
N ALA A 137 0.57 10.00 28.80
CA ALA A 137 1.11 10.74 29.91
C ALA A 137 -0.03 10.98 30.90
N GLU A 138 0.05 10.36 32.08
CA GLU A 138 -0.95 10.58 33.13
C GLU A 138 -1.12 12.08 33.31
N ALA A 139 -2.35 12.53 33.27
CA ALA A 139 -2.68 13.92 33.48
C ALA A 139 -2.16 14.31 34.87
N ARG A 140 -1.06 15.03 34.92
CA ARG A 140 -0.46 15.49 36.14
C ARG A 140 -1.35 16.58 36.72
N THR A 141 -2.09 16.25 37.77
CA THR A 141 -2.86 17.24 38.49
C THR A 141 -1.85 18.15 39.23
N ILE A 142 -1.69 19.36 38.71
CA ILE A 142 -0.89 20.37 39.39
C ILE A 142 -1.77 20.94 40.48
N LYS A 143 -1.50 20.59 41.73
CA LYS A 143 -2.09 21.27 42.90
C LYS A 143 -1.49 22.66 42.95
N ARG A 144 -2.33 23.67 42.74
CA ARG A 144 -1.98 25.04 43.08
C ARG A 144 -1.98 25.14 44.60
N GLU A 145 -0.84 25.38 45.18
CA GLU A 145 -0.77 25.92 46.54
C GLU A 145 -1.26 27.35 46.50
N ALA A 146 -2.36 27.60 47.17
CA ALA A 146 -2.84 28.95 47.39
C ALA A 146 -1.94 29.53 48.47
N ASP A 147 -1.13 30.52 48.09
CA ASP A 147 -0.36 31.31 49.03
C ASP A 147 -1.37 32.15 49.87
N HIS A 148 -1.54 31.76 51.13
CA HIS A 148 -2.33 32.49 52.09
C HIS A 148 -1.41 33.54 52.72
N ARG A 149 -1.55 34.73 52.25
CA ARG A 149 -1.08 35.90 53.02
C ARG A 149 -2.12 36.34 54.00
#